data_43a7d8670f5239a0ba24fc69f2790f4f
#
_entry.id   43a7d8670f5239a0ba24fc69f2790f4f
#
_cell.length_a   1.000
_cell.length_b   1.000
_cell.length_c   1.000
_cell.angle_alpha   90.00
_cell.angle_beta   90.00
_cell.angle_gamma   90.00
#
_symmetry.space_group_name_H-M   'P 1'
#
loop_
_entity.id
_entity.type
_entity.pdbx_description
1 polymer ?
#
loop_
_entity_poly.entity_id
_entity_poly.type
_entity_poly.pdbx_seq_one_letter_code
_entity_poly.pdbx_strand_id
1 'polypeptide(L)'
;MKLSSHFRLSTFISMSLLACSLANARAQDTAIVLTEKDSARVVPGSFYFEGQSAPTQMRNSAAARFGTKRYVIAGLVDTSGYSTGVRAKYQGLLITDSPITIGEKELGVGAYGFGFSDDAKFNVFDVGGNLVMSAGAAKDTAMRRPRPLMMTIEGGSLRLYAGRSYIVIAAR
;
A
#
# COMPACT_ATOMS: atom_id res chain seq x y z
N MET A 1 74.69 46.28 -9.69
CA MET A 1 74.17 45.14 -10.48
C MET A 1 72.96 44.66 -9.74
N LYS A 2 71.76 45.00 -10.21
CA LYS A 2 70.47 44.71 -9.56
C LYS A 2 69.83 43.53 -10.20
N LEU A 3 69.51 42.45 -9.42
CA LEU A 3 68.61 41.37 -9.83
C LEU A 3 67.26 41.61 -9.12
N SER A 4 66.24 41.85 -9.87
CA SER A 4 64.88 41.93 -9.37
C SER A 4 64.22 40.56 -9.58
N SER A 5 63.83 39.92 -8.52
CA SER A 5 63.06 38.69 -8.51
C SER A 5 61.57 39.02 -8.50
N HIS A 6 60.87 38.70 -9.59
CA HIS A 6 59.41 38.81 -9.64
C HIS A 6 58.81 37.50 -9.12
N PHE A 7 58.24 37.56 -7.91
CA PHE A 7 57.45 36.53 -7.31
C PHE A 7 56.03 36.59 -7.89
N ARG A 8 55.66 35.63 -8.75
CA ARG A 8 54.31 35.52 -9.29
C ARG A 8 53.48 34.70 -8.33
N LEU A 9 52.57 35.36 -7.61
CA LEU A 9 51.56 34.72 -6.76
C LEU A 9 50.45 34.15 -7.66
N SER A 10 50.43 32.85 -7.81
CA SER A 10 49.41 32.12 -8.53
C SER A 10 48.23 31.82 -7.60
N THR A 11 47.15 32.58 -7.75
CA THR A 11 45.92 32.42 -6.97
C THR A 11 45.12 31.25 -7.59
N PHE A 12 45.13 30.06 -6.98
CA PHE A 12 44.21 28.97 -7.32
C PHE A 12 42.84 29.30 -6.76
N ILE A 13 41.94 29.68 -7.65
CA ILE A 13 40.49 29.77 -7.34
C ILE A 13 39.95 28.36 -7.35
N SER A 14 39.77 27.78 -6.18
CA SER A 14 39.10 26.50 -5.97
C SER A 14 37.60 26.71 -6.06
N MET A 15 37.02 26.42 -7.23
CA MET A 15 35.57 26.49 -7.48
C MET A 15 34.92 25.21 -6.95
N SER A 16 34.51 25.24 -5.68
CA SER A 16 33.71 24.19 -5.07
C SER A 16 32.35 24.19 -5.75
N LEU A 17 32.09 23.22 -6.68
CA LEU A 17 30.77 22.90 -7.13
C LEU A 17 30.02 22.20 -5.99
N LEU A 18 29.21 22.99 -5.27
CA LEU A 18 28.22 22.47 -4.34
C LEU A 18 27.08 21.84 -5.16
N ALA A 19 27.18 20.55 -5.44
CA ALA A 19 26.10 19.80 -6.05
C ALA A 19 24.94 19.73 -5.06
N CYS A 20 23.99 20.64 -5.21
CA CYS A 20 22.73 20.63 -4.48
C CYS A 20 21.91 19.45 -4.99
N SER A 21 22.03 18.29 -4.33
CA SER A 21 21.14 17.14 -4.56
C SER A 21 19.75 17.55 -4.11
N LEU A 22 18.94 18.04 -5.06
CA LEU A 22 17.50 18.18 -4.86
C LEU A 22 16.93 16.77 -4.73
N ALA A 23 16.94 16.26 -3.50
CA ALA A 23 16.11 15.13 -3.14
C ALA A 23 14.66 15.57 -3.43
N ASN A 24 14.08 15.06 -4.51
CA ASN A 24 12.65 15.16 -4.76
C ASN A 24 11.93 14.38 -3.65
N ALA A 25 11.76 15.01 -2.49
CA ALA A 25 10.80 14.56 -1.50
C ALA A 25 9.42 14.76 -2.14
N ARG A 26 8.94 13.72 -2.84
CA ARG A 26 7.54 13.65 -3.20
C ARG A 26 6.78 13.76 -1.88
N ALA A 27 6.02 14.84 -1.73
CA ALA A 27 5.06 14.94 -0.65
C ALA A 27 4.17 13.69 -0.74
N GLN A 28 4.35 12.77 0.20
CA GLN A 28 3.46 11.62 0.28
C GLN A 28 2.08 12.18 0.61
N ASP A 29 1.13 12.00 -0.30
CA ASP A 29 -0.24 12.42 -0.04
C ASP A 29 -0.72 11.73 1.23
N THR A 30 -1.12 12.54 2.20
CA THR A 30 -1.63 12.03 3.48
C THR A 30 -2.85 11.14 3.23
N ALA A 31 -2.77 9.92 3.71
CA ALA A 31 -3.90 9.00 3.65
C ALA A 31 -4.98 9.42 4.66
N ILE A 32 -6.24 9.25 4.29
CA ILE A 32 -7.41 9.46 5.16
C ILE A 32 -8.26 8.20 5.09
N VAL A 33 -8.52 7.58 6.23
CA VAL A 33 -9.48 6.47 6.32
C VAL A 33 -10.89 7.04 6.31
N LEU A 34 -11.75 6.51 5.45
CA LEU A 34 -13.12 6.95 5.33
C LEU A 34 -13.99 6.46 6.50
N THR A 35 -15.05 7.20 6.80
CA THR A 35 -16.08 6.74 7.74
C THR A 35 -16.80 5.49 7.20
N GLU A 36 -17.48 4.73 8.06
CA GLU A 36 -18.29 3.58 7.60
C GLU A 36 -19.33 3.98 6.56
N LYS A 37 -19.98 5.14 6.74
CA LYS A 37 -20.98 5.68 5.81
C LYS A 37 -20.37 5.99 4.44
N ASP A 38 -19.18 6.58 4.39
CA ASP A 38 -18.52 6.94 3.14
C ASP A 38 -17.88 5.72 2.48
N SER A 39 -17.33 4.79 3.27
CA SER A 39 -16.84 3.50 2.77
C SER A 39 -17.97 2.71 2.09
N ALA A 40 -19.16 2.67 2.66
CA ALA A 40 -20.31 1.97 2.08
C ALA A 40 -20.74 2.49 0.70
N ARG A 41 -20.32 3.70 0.32
CA ARG A 41 -20.63 4.27 -1.02
C ARG A 41 -19.65 3.83 -2.11
N VAL A 42 -18.46 3.39 -1.73
CA VAL A 42 -17.38 3.03 -2.67
C VAL A 42 -17.04 1.56 -2.66
N VAL A 43 -17.36 0.84 -1.58
CA VAL A 43 -17.14 -0.61 -1.48
C VAL A 43 -18.18 -1.34 -2.33
N PRO A 44 -17.78 -2.22 -3.28
CA PRO A 44 -18.73 -2.99 -4.07
C PRO A 44 -19.44 -4.04 -3.22
N GLY A 45 -20.73 -4.28 -3.49
CA GLY A 45 -21.54 -5.29 -2.79
C GLY A 45 -21.16 -6.74 -3.07
N SER A 46 -20.37 -7.00 -4.13
CA SER A 46 -19.84 -8.32 -4.49
C SER A 46 -18.49 -8.17 -5.19
N PHE A 47 -17.72 -9.25 -5.20
CA PHE A 47 -16.45 -9.33 -5.89
C PHE A 47 -16.48 -10.51 -6.88
N TYR A 48 -16.00 -10.26 -8.11
CA TYR A 48 -15.92 -11.25 -9.17
C TYR A 48 -14.53 -11.86 -9.25
N PHE A 49 -14.45 -13.18 -9.38
CA PHE A 49 -13.19 -13.93 -9.52
C PHE A 49 -13.45 -15.29 -10.21
N GLU A 50 -12.54 -15.72 -11.05
CA GLU A 50 -12.55 -17.05 -11.69
C GLU A 50 -13.92 -17.47 -12.26
N GLY A 51 -14.65 -16.54 -12.91
CA GLY A 51 -15.99 -16.82 -13.45
C GLY A 51 -17.12 -16.86 -12.43
N GLN A 52 -16.85 -16.53 -11.17
CA GLN A 52 -17.77 -16.60 -10.05
C GLN A 52 -17.84 -15.26 -9.32
N SER A 53 -18.76 -15.09 -8.39
CA SER A 53 -18.80 -13.92 -7.53
C SER A 53 -19.24 -14.28 -6.11
N ALA A 54 -18.68 -13.57 -5.15
CA ALA A 54 -19.07 -13.71 -3.75
C ALA A 54 -19.50 -12.35 -3.17
N PRO A 55 -20.48 -12.32 -2.26
CA PRO A 55 -20.91 -11.07 -1.63
C PRO A 55 -19.80 -10.50 -0.73
N THR A 56 -19.69 -9.18 -0.73
CA THR A 56 -18.79 -8.46 0.19
C THR A 56 -19.41 -8.37 1.57
N GLN A 57 -18.63 -8.69 2.59
CA GLN A 57 -19.01 -8.49 3.99
C GLN A 57 -18.90 -7.00 4.33
N MET A 58 -19.94 -6.21 4.08
CA MET A 58 -19.90 -4.75 4.20
C MET A 58 -19.44 -4.24 5.58
N ARG A 59 -19.75 -4.96 6.67
CA ARG A 59 -19.28 -4.61 8.03
C ARG A 59 -17.79 -4.89 8.25
N ASN A 60 -17.20 -5.71 7.39
CA ASN A 60 -15.79 -6.07 7.37
C ASN A 60 -15.14 -5.50 6.11
N SER A 61 -15.42 -4.23 5.83
CA SER A 61 -14.82 -3.48 4.75
C SER A 61 -14.30 -2.12 5.24
N ALA A 62 -13.35 -1.56 4.54
CA ALA A 62 -12.78 -0.26 4.81
C ALA A 62 -12.32 0.38 3.51
N ALA A 63 -12.29 1.69 3.47
CA ALA A 63 -11.70 2.44 2.38
C ALA A 63 -10.85 3.59 2.92
N ALA A 64 -9.80 3.91 2.20
CA ALA A 64 -8.96 5.06 2.45
C ALA A 64 -8.78 5.86 1.16
N ARG A 65 -8.37 7.10 1.31
CA ARG A 65 -8.11 8.00 0.19
C ARG A 65 -6.77 8.69 0.39
N PHE A 66 -5.95 8.70 -0.66
CA PHE A 66 -4.73 9.50 -0.74
C PHE A 66 -5.03 10.79 -1.53
N GLY A 67 -4.82 11.92 -0.90
CA GLY A 67 -5.19 13.21 -1.49
C GLY A 67 -6.70 13.33 -1.74
N THR A 68 -7.11 13.81 -2.92
CA THR A 68 -8.52 14.12 -3.20
C THR A 68 -9.30 13.00 -3.89
N LYS A 69 -8.64 12.12 -4.67
CA LYS A 69 -9.33 11.18 -5.58
C LYS A 69 -8.73 9.78 -5.68
N ARG A 70 -7.65 9.47 -4.96
CA ARG A 70 -6.99 8.17 -5.07
C ARG A 70 -7.47 7.24 -3.96
N TYR A 71 -8.29 6.26 -4.31
CA TYR A 71 -8.92 5.35 -3.36
C TYR A 71 -8.17 4.02 -3.25
N VAL A 72 -8.12 3.51 -2.03
CA VAL A 72 -7.80 2.12 -1.72
C VAL A 72 -8.98 1.55 -0.94
N ILE A 73 -9.58 0.51 -1.47
CA ILE A 73 -10.80 -0.12 -0.94
C ILE A 73 -10.46 -1.57 -0.62
N ALA A 74 -10.83 -2.05 0.57
CA ALA A 74 -10.72 -3.44 0.92
C ALA A 74 -11.98 -3.92 1.64
N GLY A 75 -12.30 -5.20 1.47
CA GLY A 75 -13.43 -5.83 2.14
C GLY A 75 -13.26 -7.34 2.18
N LEU A 76 -13.68 -7.99 3.25
CA LEU A 76 -13.78 -9.45 3.25
C LEU A 76 -14.91 -9.89 2.33
N VAL A 77 -14.75 -11.05 1.68
CA VAL A 77 -15.78 -11.66 0.86
C VAL A 77 -16.27 -12.95 1.48
N ASP A 78 -17.54 -13.29 1.29
CA ASP A 78 -18.09 -14.52 1.78
C ASP A 78 -17.85 -15.65 0.77
N THR A 79 -16.78 -16.38 0.98
CA THR A 79 -16.39 -17.55 0.19
C THR A 79 -16.68 -18.87 0.91
N SER A 80 -17.58 -18.89 1.90
CA SER A 80 -17.88 -20.07 2.73
C SER A 80 -18.35 -21.28 1.90
N GLY A 81 -19.06 -21.04 0.80
CA GLY A 81 -19.52 -22.07 -0.14
C GLY A 81 -18.50 -22.55 -1.18
N TYR A 82 -17.27 -22.02 -1.17
CA TYR A 82 -16.26 -22.29 -2.18
C TYR A 82 -15.19 -23.28 -1.70
N SER A 83 -14.41 -23.81 -2.64
CA SER A 83 -13.29 -24.72 -2.33
C SER A 83 -12.24 -24.06 -1.42
N THR A 84 -11.47 -24.87 -0.71
CA THR A 84 -10.39 -24.40 0.16
C THR A 84 -9.37 -23.55 -0.61
N GLY A 85 -9.07 -23.91 -1.86
CA GLY A 85 -8.16 -23.14 -2.71
C GLY A 85 -8.69 -21.75 -3.04
N VAL A 86 -9.97 -21.63 -3.37
CA VAL A 86 -10.63 -20.33 -3.59
C VAL A 86 -10.64 -19.50 -2.31
N ARG A 87 -11.00 -20.08 -1.19
CA ARG A 87 -11.03 -19.37 0.10
C ARG A 87 -9.66 -18.86 0.54
N ALA A 88 -8.59 -19.60 0.24
CA ALA A 88 -7.22 -19.17 0.55
C ALA A 88 -6.78 -17.96 -0.30
N LYS A 89 -7.16 -17.92 -1.59
CA LYS A 89 -6.85 -16.82 -2.51
C LYS A 89 -7.69 -15.57 -2.26
N TYR A 90 -8.98 -15.76 -1.98
CA TYR A 90 -9.97 -14.69 -1.95
C TYR A 90 -10.62 -14.56 -0.56
N GLN A 91 -9.79 -14.30 0.46
CA GLN A 91 -10.30 -13.91 1.77
C GLN A 91 -10.99 -12.53 1.72
N GLY A 92 -10.50 -11.66 0.84
CA GLY A 92 -11.07 -10.35 0.61
C GLY A 92 -10.76 -9.80 -0.78
N LEU A 93 -11.39 -8.66 -1.08
CA LEU A 93 -11.09 -7.83 -2.23
C LEU A 93 -10.17 -6.67 -1.84
N LEU A 94 -9.33 -6.26 -2.79
CA LEU A 94 -8.50 -5.04 -2.73
C LEU A 94 -8.64 -4.31 -4.06
N ILE A 95 -9.15 -3.09 -4.04
CA ILE A 95 -9.30 -2.26 -5.23
C ILE A 95 -8.49 -0.99 -5.03
N THR A 96 -7.74 -0.61 -6.05
CA THR A 96 -7.04 0.67 -6.09
C THR A 96 -7.22 1.34 -7.46
N ASP A 97 -7.52 2.64 -7.45
CA ASP A 97 -7.67 3.46 -8.65
C ASP A 97 -6.39 4.22 -9.03
N SER A 98 -5.33 4.00 -8.28
CA SER A 98 -3.99 4.55 -8.53
C SER A 98 -2.92 3.54 -8.14
N PRO A 99 -1.72 3.59 -8.72
CA PRO A 99 -0.62 2.73 -8.29
C PRO A 99 -0.29 2.95 -6.82
N ILE A 100 -0.11 1.86 -6.09
CA ILE A 100 0.26 1.85 -4.68
C ILE A 100 1.48 0.97 -4.45
N THR A 101 2.12 1.12 -3.30
CA THR A 101 3.12 0.17 -2.82
C THR A 101 2.58 -0.58 -1.60
N ILE A 102 2.88 -1.87 -1.53
CA ILE A 102 2.62 -2.73 -0.37
C ILE A 102 3.97 -3.26 0.12
N GLY A 103 4.44 -2.69 1.24
CA GLY A 103 5.85 -2.81 1.61
C GLY A 103 6.73 -2.16 0.53
N GLU A 104 7.67 -2.94 -0.04
CA GLU A 104 8.55 -2.48 -1.12
C GLU A 104 8.04 -2.83 -2.54
N LYS A 105 6.89 -3.50 -2.65
CA LYS A 105 6.35 -4.00 -3.91
C LYS A 105 5.27 -3.09 -4.46
N GLU A 106 5.30 -2.90 -5.77
CA GLU A 106 4.30 -2.08 -6.46
C GLU A 106 3.10 -2.93 -6.88
N LEU A 107 1.92 -2.33 -6.75
CA LEU A 107 0.66 -2.85 -7.26
C LEU A 107 0.03 -1.79 -8.16
N GLY A 108 -0.30 -2.16 -9.38
CA GLY A 108 -0.97 -1.30 -10.35
C GLY A 108 -2.44 -1.04 -10.00
N VAL A 109 -3.08 -0.19 -10.80
CA VAL A 109 -4.52 0.03 -10.75
C VAL A 109 -5.27 -1.25 -11.06
N GLY A 110 -6.29 -1.58 -10.28
CA GLY A 110 -7.09 -2.78 -10.53
C GLY A 110 -7.97 -3.20 -9.37
N ALA A 111 -8.69 -4.28 -9.62
CA ALA A 111 -9.46 -5.03 -8.63
C ALA A 111 -8.82 -6.41 -8.44
N TYR A 112 -8.47 -6.73 -7.23
CA TYR A 112 -7.70 -7.90 -6.85
C TYR A 112 -8.39 -8.64 -5.72
N GLY A 113 -8.16 -9.96 -5.66
CA GLY A 113 -8.38 -10.72 -4.45
C GLY A 113 -7.13 -10.70 -3.57
N PHE A 114 -7.31 -10.88 -2.27
CA PHE A 114 -6.18 -11.06 -1.37
C PHE A 114 -6.44 -12.15 -0.33
N GLY A 115 -5.34 -12.71 0.17
CA GLY A 115 -5.33 -13.60 1.32
C GLY A 115 -4.08 -13.39 2.18
N PHE A 116 -4.25 -13.44 3.49
CA PHE A 116 -3.15 -13.58 4.43
C PHE A 116 -2.88 -15.06 4.65
N SER A 117 -1.64 -15.48 4.59
CA SER A 117 -1.22 -16.87 4.83
C SER A 117 -0.50 -17.03 6.16
N ASP A 118 -0.43 -18.26 6.66
CA ASP A 118 0.15 -18.59 7.97
C ASP A 118 1.66 -18.30 8.05
N ASP A 119 2.33 -18.26 6.89
CA ASP A 119 3.76 -17.91 6.77
C ASP A 119 4.00 -16.38 6.74
N ALA A 120 3.07 -15.60 7.29
CA ALA A 120 3.13 -14.15 7.41
C ALA A 120 3.30 -13.44 6.05
N LYS A 121 2.58 -13.90 5.03
CA LYS A 121 2.52 -13.23 3.73
C LYS A 121 1.13 -12.69 3.44
N PHE A 122 1.13 -11.61 2.70
CA PHE A 122 -0.03 -11.03 2.06
C PHE A 122 0.08 -11.30 0.57
N ASN A 123 -0.80 -12.14 0.06
CA ASN A 123 -0.84 -12.55 -1.33
C ASN A 123 -1.95 -11.82 -2.06
N VAL A 124 -1.65 -11.29 -3.24
CA VAL A 124 -2.60 -10.58 -4.10
C VAL A 124 -2.78 -11.37 -5.38
N PHE A 125 -4.03 -11.63 -5.74
CA PHE A 125 -4.43 -12.40 -6.91
C PHE A 125 -5.26 -11.54 -7.85
N ASP A 126 -5.09 -11.75 -9.16
CA ASP A 126 -6.00 -11.16 -10.13
C ASP A 126 -7.36 -11.89 -10.12
N VAL A 127 -8.30 -11.37 -10.89
CA VAL A 127 -9.64 -11.98 -11.02
C VAL A 127 -9.63 -13.33 -11.75
N GLY A 128 -8.53 -13.68 -12.40
CA GLY A 128 -8.31 -14.98 -13.04
C GLY A 128 -7.64 -16.02 -12.13
N GLY A 129 -7.32 -15.67 -10.87
CA GLY A 129 -6.70 -16.57 -9.89
C GLY A 129 -5.18 -16.64 -9.95
N ASN A 130 -4.53 -15.80 -10.75
CA ASN A 130 -3.07 -15.77 -10.84
C ASN A 130 -2.48 -14.92 -9.71
N LEU A 131 -1.38 -15.38 -9.13
CA LEU A 131 -0.65 -14.63 -8.13
C LEU A 131 0.03 -13.41 -8.79
N VAL A 132 -0.40 -12.21 -8.43
CA VAL A 132 0.17 -10.95 -8.92
C VAL A 132 1.38 -10.55 -8.08
N MET A 133 1.25 -10.65 -6.76
CA MET A 133 2.34 -10.34 -5.84
C MET A 133 2.18 -11.05 -4.50
N SER A 134 3.30 -11.19 -3.80
CA SER A 134 3.33 -11.63 -2.40
C SER A 134 4.23 -10.67 -1.63
N ALA A 135 3.74 -10.08 -0.55
CA ALA A 135 4.47 -9.18 0.33
C ALA A 135 4.52 -9.75 1.76
N GLY A 136 5.52 -9.34 2.53
CA GLY A 136 5.57 -9.67 3.96
C GLY A 136 4.43 -8.98 4.71
N ALA A 137 3.77 -9.72 5.61
CA ALA A 137 2.81 -9.18 6.56
C ALA A 137 3.42 -9.13 7.94
N ALA A 138 3.15 -8.06 8.69
CA ALA A 138 3.54 -7.94 10.08
C ALA A 138 2.37 -8.32 11.00
N LYS A 139 2.67 -8.52 12.28
CA LYS A 139 1.67 -8.87 13.29
C LYS A 139 1.72 -7.87 14.44
N ASP A 140 0.60 -7.25 14.73
CA ASP A 140 0.43 -6.37 15.88
C ASP A 140 0.00 -7.19 17.10
N THR A 141 0.97 -7.53 17.94
CA THR A 141 0.73 -8.30 19.17
C THR A 141 0.13 -7.45 20.28
N ALA A 142 0.28 -6.13 20.23
CA ALA A 142 -0.26 -5.19 21.22
C ALA A 142 -1.75 -4.90 21.02
N MET A 143 -2.31 -5.21 19.84
CA MET A 143 -3.72 -4.97 19.54
C MET A 143 -4.63 -5.78 20.44
N ARG A 144 -5.38 -5.10 21.32
CA ARG A 144 -6.27 -5.77 22.31
C ARG A 144 -7.56 -6.30 21.68
N ARG A 145 -8.12 -5.59 20.69
CA ARG A 145 -9.41 -5.92 20.06
C ARG A 145 -9.25 -5.97 18.55
N PRO A 146 -8.73 -7.09 17.99
CA PRO A 146 -8.61 -7.23 16.55
C PRO A 146 -10.01 -7.27 15.90
N ARG A 147 -10.15 -6.55 14.81
CA ARG A 147 -11.34 -6.61 13.93
C ARG A 147 -11.06 -7.55 12.76
N PRO A 148 -12.08 -8.18 12.16
CA PRO A 148 -11.88 -9.05 11.00
C PRO A 148 -11.16 -8.33 9.86
N LEU A 149 -11.53 -7.07 9.59
CA LEU A 149 -10.82 -6.20 8.65
C LEU A 149 -10.98 -4.73 9.09
N MET A 150 -9.90 -3.97 8.99
CA MET A 150 -9.93 -2.53 9.20
C MET A 150 -8.72 -1.84 8.55
N MET A 151 -8.86 -0.54 8.31
CA MET A 151 -7.74 0.34 7.94
C MET A 151 -7.48 1.35 9.05
N THR A 152 -6.21 1.69 9.27
CA THR A 152 -5.79 2.74 10.21
C THR A 152 -4.66 3.56 9.61
N ILE A 153 -4.46 4.77 10.15
CA ILE A 153 -3.24 5.56 9.89
C ILE A 153 -2.38 5.48 11.14
N GLU A 154 -1.18 4.96 10.99
CA GLU A 154 -0.19 4.90 12.06
C GLU A 154 1.17 5.37 11.56
N GLY A 155 1.77 6.32 12.27
CA GLY A 155 3.03 6.95 11.84
C GLY A 155 2.96 7.59 10.45
N GLY A 156 1.78 8.10 10.04
CA GLY A 156 1.55 8.67 8.71
C GLY A 156 1.34 7.65 7.58
N SER A 157 1.41 6.35 7.87
CA SER A 157 1.24 5.26 6.90
C SER A 157 -0.14 4.63 7.01
N LEU A 158 -0.74 4.27 5.88
CA LEU A 158 -1.97 3.49 5.84
C LEU A 158 -1.64 2.02 6.13
N ARG A 159 -2.32 1.44 7.11
CA ARG A 159 -2.27 0.01 7.41
C ARG A 159 -3.59 -0.66 7.12
N LEU A 160 -3.55 -1.79 6.43
CA LEU A 160 -4.67 -2.71 6.25
C LEU A 160 -4.47 -3.91 7.17
N TYR A 161 -5.40 -4.10 8.09
CA TYR A 161 -5.41 -5.21 9.04
C TYR A 161 -6.43 -6.27 8.65
N ALA A 162 -6.06 -7.54 8.83
CA ALA A 162 -6.96 -8.67 8.96
C ALA A 162 -6.67 -9.38 10.29
N GLY A 163 -7.54 -9.22 11.27
CA GLY A 163 -7.24 -9.62 12.65
C GLY A 163 -6.07 -8.81 13.21
N ARG A 164 -4.97 -9.48 13.56
CA ARG A 164 -3.72 -8.85 14.02
C ARG A 164 -2.66 -8.73 12.94
N SER A 165 -2.83 -9.43 11.82
CA SER A 165 -1.90 -9.32 10.70
C SER A 165 -2.16 -8.05 9.91
N TYR A 166 -1.11 -7.37 9.47
CA TYR A 166 -1.26 -6.14 8.69
C TYR A 166 -0.18 -5.97 7.63
N ILE A 167 -0.50 -5.16 6.65
CA ILE A 167 0.42 -4.62 5.65
C ILE A 167 0.41 -3.10 5.70
N VAL A 168 1.50 -2.51 5.22
CA VAL A 168 1.61 -1.05 5.03
C VAL A 168 1.40 -0.73 3.56
N ILE A 169 0.54 0.23 3.29
CA ILE A 169 0.20 0.71 1.95
C ILE A 169 0.62 2.18 1.84
N ALA A 170 1.29 2.53 0.75
CA ALA A 170 1.60 3.92 0.43
C ALA A 170 1.17 4.26 -0.99
N ALA A 171 0.84 5.54 -1.22
CA ALA A 171 0.62 6.06 -2.55
C ALA A 171 1.95 6.14 -3.32
N ARG A 172 1.87 5.93 -4.62
CA ARG A 172 3.00 6.12 -5.52
C ARG A 172 2.84 7.39 -6.35
#